data_d616f6135bfaf1d0cbc94bfb144c9d36
#
_entry.id   d616f6135bfaf1d0cbc94bfb144c9d36
#
_cell.length_a   1.000
_cell.length_b   1.000
_cell.length_c   1.000
_cell.angle_alpha   90.00
_cell.angle_beta   90.00
_cell.angle_gamma   90.00
#
_symmetry.space_group_name_H-M   'P 1'
#
loop_
_entity.id
_entity.type
_entity.pdbx_description
1 polymer ?
#
loop_
_entity_poly.entity_id
_entity_poly.type
_entity_poly.pdbx_seq_one_letter_code
_entity_poly.pdbx_strand_id
1 'polypeptide(L)'
;MQRQVVIEEFKQRNLNQPYGDASHLLRALAYKVHPYQWPTIGKEISHIANATLEEVKAFFFKYYAPDNAILAVTGHITFEETVTLAEKWFGPIPRRNVAPRSLPAEPRQTEERRLTVERNVPVDALFMAFHICERRHPDYYAFDMLSDLLSSGRSCRLVQHLVQEKQVFNSIDAYISGSIDEGLFHITGKPAPG
;
A
#
# COMPACT_ATOMS: atom_id res chain seq x y z
N MET A 1 -10.60 20.29 12.77
CA MET A 1 -11.18 19.01 13.30
C MET A 1 -10.66 17.82 12.50
N GLN A 2 -10.89 17.66 11.20
CA GLN A 2 -10.46 16.48 10.41
C GLN A 2 -8.94 16.24 10.41
N ARG A 3 -8.11 17.28 10.34
CA ARG A 3 -6.65 17.14 10.41
C ARG A 3 -6.18 16.41 11.67
N GLN A 4 -6.77 16.71 12.84
CA GLN A 4 -6.42 16.03 14.08
C GLN A 4 -6.84 14.56 14.06
N VAL A 5 -7.97 14.24 13.44
CA VAL A 5 -8.43 12.84 13.30
C VAL A 5 -7.42 12.03 12.47
N VAL A 6 -6.93 12.58 11.36
CA VAL A 6 -5.92 11.90 10.51
C VAL A 6 -4.58 11.74 11.25
N ILE A 7 -4.18 12.73 12.07
CA ILE A 7 -2.98 12.62 12.90
C ILE A 7 -3.12 11.50 13.94
N GLU A 8 -4.26 11.40 14.60
CA GLU A 8 -4.50 10.33 15.58
C GLU A 8 -4.59 8.95 14.88
N GLU A 9 -5.18 8.87 13.69
CA GLU A 9 -5.17 7.64 12.89
C GLU A 9 -3.73 7.22 12.52
N PHE A 10 -2.90 8.17 12.10
CA PHE A 10 -1.48 7.91 11.83
C PHE A 10 -0.78 7.33 13.07
N LYS A 11 -0.95 7.95 14.22
CA LYS A 11 -0.37 7.49 15.48
C LYS A 11 -0.86 6.09 15.85
N GLN A 12 -2.17 5.88 15.79
CA GLN A 12 -2.78 4.60 16.14
C GLN A 12 -2.25 3.46 15.25
N ARG A 13 -2.15 3.67 13.94
CA ARG A 13 -1.77 2.62 13.00
C ARG A 13 -0.27 2.37 12.94
N ASN A 14 0.54 3.42 13.15
CA ASN A 14 1.97 3.33 12.85
C ASN A 14 2.89 3.51 14.07
N LEU A 15 2.43 4.13 15.15
CA LEU A 15 3.28 4.41 16.31
C LEU A 15 2.86 3.66 17.58
N ASN A 16 1.56 3.49 17.80
CA ASN A 16 1.02 3.02 19.08
C ASN A 16 0.75 1.51 19.10
N GLN A 17 1.17 0.77 18.08
CA GLN A 17 1.02 -0.68 18.05
C GLN A 17 2.35 -1.36 17.71
N PRO A 18 2.57 -2.58 18.23
CA PRO A 18 3.75 -3.35 17.88
C PRO A 18 3.91 -3.49 16.37
N TYR A 19 5.12 -3.28 15.88
CA TYR A 19 5.49 -3.34 14.44
C TYR A 19 4.77 -2.32 13.54
N GLY A 20 4.09 -1.30 14.09
CA GLY A 20 3.30 -0.36 13.32
C GLY A 20 4.11 0.44 12.30
N ASP A 21 5.38 0.73 12.58
CA ASP A 21 6.30 1.44 11.68
C ASP A 21 7.00 0.54 10.64
N ALA A 22 6.84 -0.78 10.72
CA ALA A 22 7.53 -1.72 9.83
C ALA A 22 7.28 -1.45 8.34
N SER A 23 6.03 -1.14 7.97
CA SER A 23 5.69 -0.80 6.58
C SER A 23 6.40 0.47 6.09
N HIS A 24 6.54 1.49 6.92
CA HIS A 24 7.29 2.71 6.56
C HIS A 24 8.76 2.42 6.33
N LEU A 25 9.38 1.68 7.24
CA LEU A 25 10.80 1.32 7.18
C LEU A 25 11.09 0.42 5.97
N LEU A 26 10.28 -0.61 5.75
CA LEU A 26 10.46 -1.54 4.65
C LEU A 26 10.29 -0.86 3.28
N ARG A 27 9.27 0.01 3.13
CA ARG A 27 9.07 0.78 1.90
C ARG A 27 10.22 1.75 1.62
N ALA A 28 10.75 2.42 2.63
CA ALA A 28 11.90 3.30 2.50
C ALA A 28 13.19 2.55 2.12
N LEU A 29 13.31 1.27 2.48
CA LEU A 29 14.38 0.39 2.00
C LEU A 29 14.16 -0.05 0.56
N ALA A 30 12.95 -0.47 0.21
CA ALA A 30 12.61 -1.00 -1.10
C ALA A 30 12.67 0.10 -2.18
N TYR A 31 12.03 1.25 -1.96
CA TYR A 31 11.96 2.33 -2.92
C TYR A 31 12.86 3.50 -2.54
N LYS A 32 13.61 4.02 -3.50
CA LYS A 32 14.51 5.17 -3.32
C LYS A 32 14.07 6.42 -4.05
N VAL A 33 13.33 6.25 -5.14
CA VAL A 33 12.92 7.34 -6.03
C VAL A 33 11.41 7.39 -6.14
N HIS A 34 10.76 6.24 -6.29
CA HIS A 34 9.32 6.18 -6.49
C HIS A 34 8.55 6.59 -5.22
N PRO A 35 7.41 7.32 -5.32
CA PRO A 35 6.58 7.71 -4.16
C PRO A 35 6.06 6.56 -3.30
N TYR A 36 6.13 5.31 -3.75
CA TYR A 36 5.79 4.15 -2.93
C TYR A 36 6.74 3.90 -1.76
N GLN A 37 7.80 4.71 -1.62
CA GLN A 37 8.69 4.70 -0.45
C GLN A 37 7.99 5.05 0.88
N TRP A 38 6.75 5.53 0.84
CA TRP A 38 5.89 5.69 2.02
C TRP A 38 4.47 5.18 1.76
N PRO A 39 3.74 4.75 2.80
CA PRO A 39 2.36 4.32 2.65
C PRO A 39 1.39 5.49 2.42
N THR A 40 0.18 5.17 1.98
CA THR A 40 -0.87 6.15 1.63
C THR A 40 -1.24 7.08 2.78
N ILE A 41 -1.12 6.63 4.04
CA ILE A 41 -1.39 7.47 5.23
C ILE A 41 -0.44 8.68 5.33
N GLY A 42 0.68 8.67 4.60
CA GLY A 42 1.68 9.71 4.58
C GLY A 42 3.04 9.26 5.11
N LYS A 43 4.06 10.05 4.84
CA LYS A 43 5.43 9.77 5.26
C LYS A 43 5.63 10.07 6.75
N GLU A 44 5.13 11.21 7.22
CA GLU A 44 5.30 11.68 8.59
C GLU A 44 4.19 12.63 9.02
N ILE A 45 3.96 12.71 10.34
CA ILE A 45 2.89 13.53 10.94
C ILE A 45 3.04 15.01 10.59
N SER A 46 4.26 15.51 10.49
CA SER A 46 4.54 16.92 10.16
C SER A 46 3.90 17.36 8.85
N HIS A 47 3.85 16.48 7.85
CA HIS A 47 3.21 16.76 6.57
C HIS A 47 1.69 16.97 6.72
N ILE A 48 1.05 16.20 7.60
CA ILE A 48 -0.38 16.36 7.88
C ILE A 48 -0.62 17.60 8.75
N ALA A 49 0.22 17.80 9.77
CA ALA A 49 0.08 18.89 10.73
C ALA A 49 0.26 20.28 10.07
N ASN A 50 1.17 20.38 9.11
CA ASN A 50 1.52 21.63 8.43
C ASN A 50 0.68 21.91 7.18
N ALA A 51 -0.13 20.91 6.71
CA ALA A 51 -0.97 21.11 5.52
C ALA A 51 -1.95 22.28 5.73
N THR A 52 -1.94 23.22 4.79
CA THR A 52 -2.83 24.39 4.79
C THR A 52 -4.14 24.07 4.06
N LEU A 53 -5.16 24.88 4.32
CA LEU A 53 -6.44 24.75 3.63
C LEU A 53 -6.27 25.08 2.13
N GLU A 54 -5.40 25.99 1.80
CA GLU A 54 -5.09 26.41 0.43
C GLU A 54 -4.46 25.27 -0.36
N GLU A 55 -3.51 24.54 0.23
CA GLU A 55 -2.91 23.34 -0.39
C GLU A 55 -3.94 22.24 -0.62
N VAL A 56 -4.80 21.98 0.36
CA VAL A 56 -5.87 20.98 0.24
C VAL A 56 -6.85 21.37 -0.87
N LYS A 57 -7.25 22.65 -0.95
CA LYS A 57 -8.11 23.14 -2.03
C LYS A 57 -7.40 23.04 -3.40
N ALA A 58 -6.14 23.44 -3.48
CA ALA A 58 -5.37 23.34 -4.71
C ALA A 58 -5.28 21.89 -5.21
N PHE A 59 -5.01 20.95 -4.31
CA PHE A 59 -5.01 19.53 -4.62
C PHE A 59 -6.38 19.05 -5.11
N PHE A 60 -7.46 19.40 -4.41
CA PHE A 60 -8.82 19.06 -4.80
C PHE A 60 -9.16 19.60 -6.19
N PHE A 61 -8.91 20.89 -6.42
CA PHE A 61 -9.17 21.49 -7.73
C PHE A 61 -8.28 20.96 -8.85
N LYS A 62 -7.11 20.47 -8.53
CA LYS A 62 -6.21 19.87 -9.52
C LYS A 62 -6.65 18.48 -9.98
N TYR A 63 -7.18 17.66 -9.08
CA TYR A 63 -7.38 16.24 -9.37
C TYR A 63 -8.84 15.77 -9.36
N TYR A 64 -9.73 16.47 -8.63
CA TYR A 64 -11.14 16.07 -8.50
C TYR A 64 -11.99 16.78 -9.55
N ALA A 65 -12.03 16.20 -10.74
CA ALA A 65 -12.82 16.70 -11.86
C ALA A 65 -13.47 15.52 -12.60
N PRO A 66 -14.63 15.74 -13.28
CA PRO A 66 -15.30 14.67 -14.03
C PRO A 66 -14.44 14.02 -15.10
N ASP A 67 -13.57 14.78 -15.74
CA ASP A 67 -12.62 14.31 -16.75
C ASP A 67 -11.43 13.50 -16.17
N ASN A 68 -11.36 13.35 -14.86
CA ASN A 68 -10.39 12.50 -14.15
C ASN A 68 -11.08 11.47 -13.23
N ALA A 69 -12.36 11.18 -13.46
CA ALA A 69 -13.14 10.27 -12.65
C ALA A 69 -13.87 9.22 -13.52
N ILE A 70 -14.06 8.04 -12.95
CA ILE A 70 -14.92 6.98 -13.51
C ILE A 70 -16.07 6.80 -12.54
N LEU A 71 -17.30 6.97 -13.04
CA LEU A 71 -18.53 6.70 -12.29
C LEU A 71 -19.01 5.27 -12.61
N ALA A 72 -19.08 4.43 -11.61
CA ALA A 72 -19.71 3.11 -11.70
C ALA A 72 -20.96 3.08 -10.81
N VAL A 73 -22.10 2.74 -11.39
CA VAL A 73 -23.38 2.65 -10.67
C VAL A 73 -23.94 1.24 -10.84
N THR A 74 -24.26 0.60 -9.72
CA THR A 74 -24.86 -0.74 -9.69
C THR A 74 -26.09 -0.74 -8.81
N GLY A 75 -27.16 -1.43 -9.21
CA GLY A 75 -28.39 -1.52 -8.45
C GLY A 75 -29.62 -1.57 -9.34
N HIS A 76 -30.80 -1.35 -8.76
CA HIS A 76 -32.07 -1.30 -9.47
C HIS A 76 -32.25 0.10 -10.10
N ILE A 77 -31.52 0.36 -11.19
CA ILE A 77 -31.53 1.62 -11.93
C ILE A 77 -31.20 1.34 -13.40
N THR A 78 -31.84 2.04 -14.33
CA THR A 78 -31.54 1.93 -15.77
C THR A 78 -30.33 2.77 -16.15
N PHE A 79 -29.74 2.48 -17.31
CA PHE A 79 -28.65 3.28 -17.87
C PHE A 79 -29.10 4.73 -18.15
N GLU A 80 -30.28 4.93 -18.70
CA GLU A 80 -30.85 6.23 -19.04
C GLU A 80 -31.10 7.09 -17.79
N GLU A 81 -31.62 6.49 -16.72
CA GLU A 81 -31.78 7.18 -15.44
C GLU A 81 -30.40 7.56 -14.85
N THR A 82 -29.40 6.65 -14.94
CA THR A 82 -28.05 6.92 -14.49
C THR A 82 -27.42 8.08 -15.24
N VAL A 83 -27.53 8.11 -16.58
CA VAL A 83 -27.03 9.21 -17.41
C VAL A 83 -27.70 10.53 -17.02
N THR A 84 -29.01 10.53 -16.89
CA THR A 84 -29.79 11.72 -16.51
C THR A 84 -29.33 12.28 -15.15
N LEU A 85 -29.14 11.42 -14.17
CA LEU A 85 -28.63 11.81 -12.85
C LEU A 85 -27.18 12.27 -12.90
N ALA A 86 -26.34 11.60 -13.67
CA ALA A 86 -24.95 11.98 -13.84
C ALA A 86 -24.81 13.36 -14.50
N GLU A 87 -25.57 13.62 -15.56
CA GLU A 87 -25.62 14.93 -16.22
C GLU A 87 -26.12 16.02 -15.27
N LYS A 88 -27.14 15.74 -14.49
CA LYS A 88 -27.69 16.68 -13.51
C LYS A 88 -26.67 17.10 -12.46
N TRP A 89 -25.92 16.14 -11.91
CA TRP A 89 -25.06 16.41 -10.76
C TRP A 89 -23.60 16.69 -11.13
N PHE A 90 -23.09 16.10 -12.20
CA PHE A 90 -21.68 16.27 -12.63
C PHE A 90 -21.54 17.15 -13.87
N GLY A 91 -22.58 17.25 -14.71
CA GLY A 91 -22.55 18.08 -15.92
C GLY A 91 -22.20 19.57 -15.69
N PRO A 92 -22.66 20.23 -14.60
CA PRO A 92 -22.25 21.60 -14.29
C PRO A 92 -20.80 21.76 -13.87
N ILE A 93 -20.08 20.67 -13.54
CA ILE A 93 -18.69 20.76 -13.11
C ILE A 93 -17.76 20.86 -14.33
N PRO A 94 -16.97 21.93 -14.47
CA PRO A 94 -16.13 22.11 -15.64
C PRO A 94 -15.00 21.08 -15.70
N ARG A 95 -14.59 20.74 -16.91
CA ARG A 95 -13.34 19.98 -17.15
C ARG A 95 -12.15 20.77 -16.65
N ARG A 96 -11.14 20.07 -16.14
CA ARG A 96 -9.91 20.67 -15.59
C ARG A 96 -8.65 20.26 -16.35
N ASN A 97 -8.79 19.39 -17.37
CA ASN A 97 -7.69 18.90 -18.19
C ASN A 97 -6.53 18.37 -17.32
N VAL A 98 -6.88 17.45 -16.41
CA VAL A 98 -5.90 16.88 -15.48
C VAL A 98 -4.78 16.21 -16.27
N ALA A 99 -3.55 16.63 -16.02
CA ALA A 99 -2.39 16.06 -16.70
C ALA A 99 -2.26 14.57 -16.39
N PRO A 100 -1.85 13.74 -17.36
CA PRO A 100 -1.57 12.33 -17.11
C PRO A 100 -0.57 12.16 -15.97
N ARG A 101 -0.75 11.08 -15.21
CA ARG A 101 0.16 10.73 -14.12
C ARG A 101 1.56 10.44 -14.70
N SER A 102 2.55 11.13 -14.19
CA SER A 102 3.96 10.90 -14.52
C SER A 102 4.73 10.82 -13.21
N LEU A 103 5.16 9.62 -12.85
CA LEU A 103 5.99 9.38 -11.67
C LEU A 103 7.34 8.85 -12.11
N PRO A 104 8.41 9.13 -11.34
CA PRO A 104 9.72 8.57 -11.63
C PRO A 104 9.67 7.05 -11.47
N ALA A 105 10.26 6.30 -12.40
CA ALA A 105 10.42 4.87 -12.26
C ALA A 105 11.43 4.56 -11.14
N GLU A 106 11.17 3.52 -10.36
CA GLU A 106 12.14 3.04 -9.39
C GLU A 106 13.30 2.36 -10.12
N PRO A 107 14.56 2.71 -9.84
CA PRO A 107 15.70 2.03 -10.43
C PRO A 107 15.80 0.59 -9.93
N ARG A 108 16.28 -0.31 -10.78
CA ARG A 108 16.48 -1.71 -10.40
C ARG A 108 17.40 -1.81 -9.19
N GLN A 109 16.98 -2.54 -8.17
CA GLN A 109 17.81 -2.88 -7.02
C GLN A 109 18.89 -3.90 -7.41
N THR A 110 20.15 -3.59 -7.12
CA THR A 110 21.30 -4.40 -7.48
C THR A 110 21.96 -5.09 -6.29
N GLU A 111 21.59 -4.68 -5.08
CA GLU A 111 22.16 -5.20 -3.84
C GLU A 111 21.09 -5.37 -2.76
N GLU A 112 21.35 -6.24 -1.81
CA GLU A 112 20.52 -6.40 -0.64
C GLU A 112 20.61 -5.16 0.26
N ARG A 113 19.47 -4.75 0.83
CA ARG A 113 19.37 -3.65 1.80
C ARG A 113 18.82 -4.19 3.11
N ARG A 114 19.52 -3.96 4.20
CA ARG A 114 19.12 -4.42 5.55
C ARG A 114 19.01 -3.25 6.52
N LEU A 115 18.06 -3.38 7.45
CA LEU A 115 17.87 -2.47 8.57
C LEU A 115 17.45 -3.29 9.78
N THR A 116 18.16 -3.13 10.88
CA THR A 116 17.76 -3.65 12.19
C THR A 116 17.33 -2.48 13.05
N VAL A 117 16.17 -2.60 13.67
CA VAL A 117 15.64 -1.59 14.59
C VAL A 117 15.21 -2.25 15.90
N GLU A 118 15.48 -1.58 17.00
CA GLU A 118 15.01 -2.00 18.31
C GLU A 118 13.72 -1.30 18.66
N ARG A 119 12.72 -2.07 19.11
CA ARG A 119 11.41 -1.59 19.52
C ARG A 119 10.94 -2.40 20.72
N ASN A 120 10.10 -1.79 21.55
CA ASN A 120 9.42 -2.52 22.62
C ASN A 120 8.27 -3.35 22.04
N VAL A 121 8.59 -4.56 21.61
CA VAL A 121 7.67 -5.51 20.96
C VAL A 121 7.68 -6.85 21.69
N PRO A 122 6.58 -7.64 21.61
CA PRO A 122 6.49 -8.91 22.33
C PRO A 122 7.51 -9.96 21.90
N VAL A 123 7.85 -10.01 20.61
CA VAL A 123 8.81 -10.95 20.00
C VAL A 123 9.49 -10.26 18.83
N ASP A 124 10.65 -10.78 18.42
CA ASP A 124 11.30 -10.33 17.20
C ASP A 124 10.45 -10.60 15.98
N ALA A 125 10.64 -9.82 14.93
CA ALA A 125 9.97 -10.03 13.67
C ALA A 125 10.89 -9.75 12.49
N LEU A 126 10.76 -10.55 11.44
CA LEU A 126 11.43 -10.40 10.17
C LEU A 126 10.43 -9.86 9.12
N PHE A 127 10.83 -8.83 8.40
CA PHE A 127 10.09 -8.28 7.27
C PHE A 127 11.00 -8.24 6.06
N MET A 128 10.62 -8.92 4.98
CA MET A 128 11.36 -8.94 3.72
C MET A 128 10.45 -8.44 2.60
N ALA A 129 11.04 -7.77 1.61
CA ALA A 129 10.34 -7.35 0.41
C ALA A 129 11.22 -7.55 -0.83
N PHE A 130 10.58 -7.97 -1.92
CA PHE A 130 11.19 -8.13 -3.23
C PHE A 130 10.34 -7.36 -4.24
N HIS A 131 10.99 -6.65 -5.17
CA HIS A 131 10.27 -5.98 -6.24
C HIS A 131 9.57 -6.98 -7.15
N ILE A 132 8.32 -6.69 -7.51
CA ILE A 132 7.54 -7.45 -8.50
C ILE A 132 6.98 -6.49 -9.54
N CYS A 133 6.48 -7.06 -10.63
CA CYS A 133 5.85 -6.29 -11.70
C CYS A 133 4.61 -5.51 -11.23
N GLU A 134 4.18 -4.57 -12.04
CA GLU A 134 2.92 -3.85 -11.87
C GLU A 134 1.70 -4.79 -11.96
N ARG A 135 0.57 -4.36 -11.38
CA ARG A 135 -0.66 -5.17 -11.27
C ARG A 135 -1.25 -5.59 -12.63
N ARG A 136 -0.97 -4.89 -13.72
CA ARG A 136 -1.48 -5.21 -15.06
C ARG A 136 -0.54 -6.09 -15.88
N HIS A 137 0.65 -6.39 -15.36
CA HIS A 137 1.61 -7.27 -16.03
C HIS A 137 1.09 -8.71 -16.08
N PRO A 138 1.33 -9.47 -17.17
CA PRO A 138 0.90 -10.86 -17.26
C PRO A 138 1.39 -11.76 -16.14
N ASP A 139 2.60 -11.52 -15.62
CA ASP A 139 3.20 -12.30 -14.55
C ASP A 139 2.64 -11.97 -13.14
N TYR A 140 1.78 -10.96 -13.00
CA TYR A 140 1.26 -10.56 -11.69
C TYR A 140 0.56 -11.73 -10.98
N TYR A 141 -0.27 -12.46 -11.70
CA TYR A 141 -0.97 -13.62 -11.14
C TYR A 141 -0.04 -14.80 -10.80
N ALA A 142 1.13 -14.89 -11.46
CA ALA A 142 2.14 -15.89 -11.07
C ALA A 142 2.74 -15.57 -9.69
N PHE A 143 2.96 -14.28 -9.37
CA PHE A 143 3.37 -13.86 -8.03
C PHE A 143 2.28 -14.08 -6.98
N ASP A 144 1.01 -13.88 -7.34
CA ASP A 144 -0.14 -14.14 -6.47
C ASP A 144 -0.21 -15.64 -6.12
N MET A 145 -0.18 -16.49 -7.11
CA MET A 145 -0.12 -17.95 -6.93
C MET A 145 1.13 -18.40 -6.15
N LEU A 146 2.27 -17.74 -6.37
CA LEU A 146 3.49 -18.03 -5.61
C LEU A 146 3.30 -17.70 -4.13
N SER A 147 2.65 -16.58 -3.78
CA SER A 147 2.37 -16.24 -2.39
C SER A 147 1.47 -17.28 -1.72
N ASP A 148 0.45 -17.76 -2.41
CA ASP A 148 -0.43 -18.82 -1.93
C ASP A 148 0.32 -20.13 -1.72
N LEU A 149 1.13 -20.56 -2.68
CA LEU A 149 1.95 -21.76 -2.57
C LEU A 149 2.90 -21.71 -1.37
N LEU A 150 3.41 -20.52 -1.05
CA LEU A 150 4.37 -20.34 0.04
C LEU A 150 3.70 -20.23 1.41
N SER A 151 2.55 -19.58 1.54
CA SER A 151 1.98 -19.28 2.87
C SER A 151 0.49 -19.51 3.04
N SER A 152 -0.28 -19.87 1.99
CA SER A 152 -1.71 -20.04 2.12
C SER A 152 -2.07 -21.42 2.67
N GLY A 153 -2.54 -21.46 3.93
CA GLY A 153 -2.98 -22.68 4.61
C GLY A 153 -1.88 -23.47 5.30
N ARG A 154 -2.27 -24.58 5.97
CA ARG A 154 -1.34 -25.38 6.80
C ARG A 154 -0.37 -26.25 6.00
N SER A 155 -0.66 -26.55 4.75
CA SER A 155 0.16 -27.38 3.87
C SER A 155 1.12 -26.59 2.97
N CYS A 156 1.16 -25.28 3.12
CA CYS A 156 2.04 -24.42 2.34
C CYS A 156 3.52 -24.60 2.73
N ARG A 157 4.40 -24.34 1.77
CA ARG A 157 5.83 -24.70 1.89
C ARG A 157 6.56 -24.03 3.05
N LEU A 158 6.34 -22.74 3.28
CA LEU A 158 7.02 -22.02 4.37
C LEU A 158 6.55 -22.50 5.73
N VAL A 159 5.23 -22.72 5.91
CA VAL A 159 4.68 -23.20 7.18
C VAL A 159 5.15 -24.61 7.47
N GLN A 160 5.06 -25.54 6.50
CA GLN A 160 5.55 -26.90 6.69
C GLN A 160 7.03 -26.91 7.08
N HIS A 161 7.86 -26.25 6.29
CA HIS A 161 9.31 -26.36 6.48
C HIS A 161 9.84 -25.56 7.67
N LEU A 162 9.38 -24.31 7.85
CA LEU A 162 9.96 -23.41 8.85
C LEU A 162 9.21 -23.42 10.20
N VAL A 163 7.90 -23.70 10.18
CA VAL A 163 7.10 -23.73 11.42
C VAL A 163 6.95 -25.15 11.94
N GLN A 164 6.59 -26.12 11.09
CA GLN A 164 6.28 -27.49 11.56
C GLN A 164 7.53 -28.36 11.67
N GLU A 165 8.39 -28.40 10.65
CA GLU A 165 9.58 -29.26 10.63
C GLU A 165 10.75 -28.67 11.41
N LYS A 166 11.22 -27.47 11.00
CA LYS A 166 12.39 -26.84 11.63
C LYS A 166 12.09 -26.08 12.91
N GLN A 167 10.85 -25.68 13.11
CA GLN A 167 10.38 -24.94 14.29
C GLN A 167 11.19 -23.66 14.59
N VAL A 168 11.74 -23.02 13.54
CA VAL A 168 12.52 -21.78 13.66
C VAL A 168 11.66 -20.53 13.61
N PHE A 169 10.38 -20.66 13.20
CA PHE A 169 9.39 -19.60 13.22
C PHE A 169 8.12 -20.07 13.93
N ASN A 170 7.50 -19.18 14.70
CA ASN A 170 6.14 -19.37 15.22
C ASN A 170 5.07 -19.12 14.15
N SER A 171 5.34 -18.17 13.29
CA SER A 171 4.49 -17.84 12.14
C SER A 171 5.32 -17.27 11.01
N ILE A 172 4.92 -17.55 9.79
CA ILE A 172 5.50 -16.97 8.58
C ILE A 172 4.41 -16.81 7.54
N ASP A 173 4.43 -15.70 6.83
CA ASP A 173 3.45 -15.34 5.83
C ASP A 173 4.12 -14.75 4.60
N ALA A 174 3.53 -14.96 3.42
CA ALA A 174 3.95 -14.38 2.17
C ALA A 174 2.74 -13.81 1.42
N TYR A 175 2.84 -12.58 0.93
CA TYR A 175 1.77 -11.93 0.21
C TYR A 175 2.31 -10.88 -0.77
N ILE A 176 1.49 -10.49 -1.73
CA ILE A 176 1.86 -9.43 -2.67
C ILE A 176 1.12 -8.12 -2.36
N SER A 177 1.78 -7.01 -2.57
CA SER A 177 1.18 -5.68 -2.61
C SER A 177 1.27 -5.11 -4.01
N GLY A 178 0.26 -5.42 -4.83
CA GLY A 178 0.18 -4.94 -6.21
C GLY A 178 -0.35 -3.52 -6.29
N SER A 179 0.24 -2.75 -7.19
CA SER A 179 -0.12 -1.36 -7.45
C SER A 179 -0.12 -1.08 -8.97
N ILE A 180 -0.40 0.16 -9.37
CA ILE A 180 -0.38 0.57 -10.77
C ILE A 180 1.04 0.50 -11.34
N ASP A 181 2.05 0.82 -10.53
CA ASP A 181 3.47 0.63 -10.84
C ASP A 181 4.01 -0.60 -10.12
N GLU A 182 5.30 -0.89 -10.29
CA GLU A 182 5.98 -2.04 -9.66
C GLU A 182 5.68 -2.13 -8.16
N GLY A 183 5.19 -3.30 -7.75
CA GLY A 183 4.80 -3.62 -6.38
C GLY A 183 5.87 -4.37 -5.61
N LEU A 184 5.45 -4.95 -4.49
CA LEU A 184 6.33 -5.74 -3.63
C LEU A 184 5.71 -7.10 -3.31
N PHE A 185 6.55 -8.12 -3.33
CA PHE A 185 6.31 -9.42 -2.71
C PHE A 185 6.87 -9.36 -1.29
N HIS A 186 6.04 -9.63 -0.30
CA HIS A 186 6.40 -9.58 1.10
C HIS A 186 6.55 -10.97 1.68
N ILE A 187 7.53 -11.15 2.56
CA ILE A 187 7.60 -12.26 3.49
C ILE A 187 7.73 -11.67 4.88
N THR A 188 6.85 -12.08 5.79
CA THR A 188 6.88 -11.65 7.19
C THR A 188 6.93 -12.86 8.10
N GLY A 189 7.73 -12.82 9.15
CA GLY A 189 7.85 -13.95 10.06
C GLY A 189 8.13 -13.52 11.50
N LYS A 190 7.64 -14.31 12.45
CA LYS A 190 7.98 -14.19 13.87
C LYS A 190 8.81 -15.41 14.24
N PRO A 191 10.11 -15.25 14.54
CA PRO A 191 10.96 -16.35 14.97
C PRO A 191 10.40 -17.06 16.21
N ALA A 192 10.69 -18.34 16.33
CA ALA A 192 10.46 -19.06 17.57
C ALA A 192 11.45 -18.55 18.64
N PRO A 193 11.09 -18.54 19.93
CA PRO A 193 12.02 -18.26 20.99
C PRO A 193 13.20 -19.27 20.92
N GLY A 194 14.43 -18.77 20.92
CA GLY A 194 15.64 -19.60 20.94
C GLY A 194 15.95 -20.15 22.33
#